data_87548a8d300f60ea14a78a7fc62e62a1
#
_entry.id   87548a8d300f60ea14a78a7fc62e62a1
#
_cell.length_a   1.000
_cell.length_b   1.000
_cell.length_c   1.000
_cell.angle_alpha   90.00
_cell.angle_beta   90.00
_cell.angle_gamma   90.00
#
_symmetry.space_group_name_H-M   'P 1'
#
loop_
_entity.id
_entity.type
_entity.pdbx_description
1 polymer ?
#
loop_
_entity_poly.entity_id
_entity_poly.type
_entity_poly.pdbx_seq_one_letter_code
_entity_poly.pdbx_strand_id
1 'polypeptide(L)'
;NLQREDITPFEQGQAFKHLIDTRRYDVGTLALHFGRTRDFVLSRIRLLDLIPEVIELLNSEEINISQALELCRYEKEIQREVYDGYFKIGLSCHWRHLRAKELRNRLAGMYLSQLNSYRFDKTECTSCASNKANQVLFADCGDCNVCQNRACMKRKNTEYLVTEAKRLLSEYPGIQIGYFEDCSQGEVLQALRNESCLVRALGYAGYYEAHPEKPEEPCREDFIEEVDYTESMNTFRSALDEYEQECADIQRRVEAGELIR
;
A
#
# COMPACT_ATOMS: atom_id res chain seq x y z
N ASN A 1 -24.46 35.60 -9.58
CA ASN A 1 -24.05 35.58 -8.14
C ASN A 1 -22.71 34.88 -7.84
N LEU A 2 -22.14 34.11 -8.77
CA LEU A 2 -20.83 33.42 -8.58
C LEU A 2 -19.60 34.36 -8.68
N GLN A 3 -19.79 35.63 -8.92
CA GLN A 3 -18.73 36.67 -8.98
C GLN A 3 -18.64 37.50 -7.70
N ARG A 4 -19.45 37.18 -6.67
CA ARG A 4 -19.36 37.84 -5.36
C ARG A 4 -18.16 37.31 -4.61
N GLU A 5 -17.44 38.21 -3.92
CA GLU A 5 -16.24 37.87 -3.13
C GLU A 5 -16.55 36.99 -1.91
N ASP A 6 -17.80 36.91 -1.51
CA ASP A 6 -18.30 36.24 -0.30
C ASP A 6 -18.74 34.77 -0.53
N ILE A 7 -18.63 34.24 -1.76
CA ILE A 7 -19.01 32.85 -2.05
C ILE A 7 -17.83 31.93 -1.76
N THR A 8 -18.02 30.99 -0.83
CA THR A 8 -16.98 30.01 -0.47
C THR A 8 -16.62 29.08 -1.63
N PRO A 9 -15.40 28.50 -1.62
CA PRO A 9 -15.00 27.53 -2.63
C PRO A 9 -15.95 26.32 -2.75
N PHE A 10 -16.56 25.90 -1.66
CA PHE A 10 -17.54 24.82 -1.62
C PHE A 10 -18.85 25.23 -2.32
N GLU A 11 -19.39 26.40 -2.01
CA GLU A 11 -20.60 26.94 -2.66
C GLU A 11 -20.38 27.17 -4.16
N GLN A 12 -19.18 27.60 -4.58
CA GLN A 12 -18.83 27.67 -6.01
C GLN A 12 -18.93 26.26 -6.65
N GLY A 13 -18.48 25.23 -5.98
CA GLY A 13 -18.59 23.84 -6.43
C GLY A 13 -20.04 23.40 -6.61
N GLN A 14 -20.91 23.72 -5.63
CA GLN A 14 -22.35 23.42 -5.70
C GLN A 14 -23.00 24.10 -6.89
N ALA A 15 -22.72 25.38 -7.08
CA ALA A 15 -23.29 26.14 -8.19
C ALA A 15 -22.78 25.61 -9.55
N PHE A 16 -21.51 25.30 -9.71
CA PHE A 16 -20.97 24.70 -10.92
C PHE A 16 -21.63 23.36 -11.23
N LYS A 17 -21.71 22.49 -10.22
CA LYS A 17 -22.37 21.19 -10.37
C LYS A 17 -23.82 21.35 -10.80
N HIS A 18 -24.58 22.24 -10.16
CA HIS A 18 -25.97 22.52 -10.52
C HIS A 18 -26.11 22.98 -11.98
N LEU A 19 -25.23 23.86 -12.47
CA LEU A 19 -25.26 24.35 -13.85
C LEU A 19 -24.94 23.22 -14.85
N ILE A 20 -24.09 22.27 -14.51
CA ILE A 20 -23.79 21.12 -15.35
C ILE A 20 -24.95 20.11 -15.32
N ASP A 21 -25.46 19.77 -14.14
CA ASP A 21 -26.54 18.80 -13.97
C ASP A 21 -27.84 19.25 -14.68
N THR A 22 -28.10 20.55 -14.72
CA THR A 22 -29.20 21.13 -15.46
C THR A 22 -28.96 21.21 -16.99
N ARG A 23 -27.83 20.65 -17.45
CA ARG A 23 -27.42 20.64 -18.88
C ARG A 23 -27.35 22.03 -19.54
N ARG A 24 -27.19 23.07 -18.77
CA ARG A 24 -27.02 24.43 -19.29
C ARG A 24 -25.59 24.68 -19.78
N TYR A 25 -24.62 24.01 -19.16
CA TYR A 25 -23.22 24.17 -19.49
C TYR A 25 -22.51 22.82 -19.35
N ASP A 26 -21.49 22.61 -20.16
CA ASP A 26 -20.41 21.66 -19.89
C ASP A 26 -19.27 22.37 -19.15
N VAL A 27 -18.29 21.60 -18.65
CA VAL A 27 -17.14 22.13 -17.88
C VAL A 27 -16.34 23.16 -18.70
N GLY A 28 -16.17 22.95 -20.00
CA GLY A 28 -15.39 23.83 -20.86
C GLY A 28 -16.09 25.16 -21.06
N THR A 29 -17.39 25.13 -21.42
CA THR A 29 -18.25 26.31 -21.61
C THR A 29 -18.36 27.10 -20.31
N LEU A 30 -18.48 26.41 -19.16
CA LEU A 30 -18.54 27.04 -17.84
C LEU A 30 -17.22 27.77 -17.51
N ALA A 31 -16.10 27.14 -17.76
CA ALA A 31 -14.77 27.73 -17.56
C ALA A 31 -14.60 29.01 -18.38
N LEU A 32 -14.98 28.98 -19.64
CA LEU A 32 -14.97 30.17 -20.53
C LEU A 32 -15.90 31.28 -20.03
N HIS A 33 -17.12 30.91 -19.62
CA HIS A 33 -18.12 31.87 -19.15
C HIS A 33 -17.64 32.65 -17.91
N PHE A 34 -16.92 31.98 -16.99
CA PHE A 34 -16.42 32.60 -15.80
C PHE A 34 -14.94 33.10 -15.90
N GLY A 35 -14.33 33.02 -17.09
CA GLY A 35 -12.92 33.43 -17.30
C GLY A 35 -11.96 32.63 -16.46
N ARG A 36 -12.22 31.33 -16.25
CA ARG A 36 -11.41 30.40 -15.44
C ARG A 36 -10.95 29.22 -16.28
N THR A 37 -10.03 28.45 -15.73
CA THR A 37 -9.56 27.18 -16.33
C THR A 37 -10.57 26.07 -16.06
N ARG A 38 -10.54 25.01 -16.89
CA ARG A 38 -11.30 23.77 -16.61
C ARG A 38 -10.94 23.16 -15.27
N ASP A 39 -9.65 23.18 -14.94
CA ASP A 39 -9.14 22.62 -13.67
C ASP A 39 -9.67 23.40 -12.45
N PHE A 40 -9.86 24.73 -12.60
CA PHE A 40 -10.49 25.53 -11.56
C PHE A 40 -11.92 25.04 -11.31
N VAL A 41 -12.73 24.86 -12.34
CA VAL A 41 -14.13 24.40 -12.22
C VAL A 41 -14.17 22.99 -11.61
N LEU A 42 -13.35 22.07 -12.13
CA LEU A 42 -13.27 20.70 -11.63
C LEU A 42 -12.78 20.63 -10.18
N SER A 43 -11.80 21.44 -9.79
CA SER A 43 -11.33 21.49 -8.41
C SER A 43 -12.42 21.94 -7.44
N ARG A 44 -13.27 22.88 -7.81
CA ARG A 44 -14.40 23.31 -6.98
C ARG A 44 -15.46 22.23 -6.84
N ILE A 45 -15.79 21.55 -7.95
CA ILE A 45 -16.75 20.43 -7.93
C ILE A 45 -16.24 19.29 -7.05
N ARG A 46 -14.93 18.99 -7.08
CA ARG A 46 -14.34 17.96 -6.22
C ARG A 46 -14.49 18.22 -4.72
N LEU A 47 -14.57 19.49 -4.30
CA LEU A 47 -14.81 19.82 -2.88
C LEU A 47 -16.14 19.28 -2.36
N LEU A 48 -17.09 18.93 -3.22
CA LEU A 48 -18.37 18.33 -2.85
C LEU A 48 -18.22 16.89 -2.31
N ASP A 49 -17.08 16.27 -2.53
CA ASP A 49 -16.77 14.93 -2.01
C ASP A 49 -16.24 14.96 -0.56
N LEU A 50 -16.08 16.16 0.03
CA LEU A 50 -15.64 16.32 1.42
C LEU A 50 -16.73 15.98 2.43
N ILE A 51 -16.30 15.56 3.62
CA ILE A 51 -17.18 15.46 4.78
C ILE A 51 -17.46 16.85 5.37
N PRO A 52 -18.61 17.04 6.06
CA PRO A 52 -19.00 18.36 6.59
C PRO A 52 -17.94 19.00 7.50
N GLU A 53 -17.28 18.22 8.33
CA GLU A 53 -16.27 18.69 9.27
C GLU A 53 -15.04 19.30 8.57
N VAL A 54 -14.66 18.74 7.42
CA VAL A 54 -13.54 19.26 6.59
C VAL A 54 -13.98 20.50 5.81
N ILE A 55 -15.25 20.57 5.41
CA ILE A 55 -15.83 21.77 4.78
C ILE A 55 -15.81 22.95 5.77
N GLU A 56 -16.12 22.71 7.03
CA GLU A 56 -16.03 23.73 8.09
C GLU A 56 -14.58 24.25 8.26
N LEU A 57 -13.59 23.38 8.27
CA LEU A 57 -12.17 23.77 8.33
C LEU A 57 -11.74 24.56 7.10
N LEU A 58 -12.27 24.24 5.92
CA LEU A 58 -12.00 24.99 4.70
C LEU A 58 -12.63 26.37 4.74
N ASN A 59 -13.87 26.47 5.19
CA ASN A 59 -14.61 27.74 5.28
C ASN A 59 -14.07 28.67 6.39
N SER A 60 -13.48 28.11 7.44
CA SER A 60 -12.80 28.86 8.51
C SER A 60 -11.32 29.17 8.22
N GLU A 61 -10.83 28.81 7.02
CA GLU A 61 -9.44 29.01 6.58
C GLU A 61 -8.41 28.24 7.43
N GLU A 62 -8.83 27.28 8.25
CA GLU A 62 -7.94 26.39 9.01
C GLU A 62 -7.15 25.45 8.10
N ILE A 63 -7.71 25.16 6.92
CA ILE A 63 -7.03 24.45 5.83
C ILE A 63 -7.26 25.21 4.52
N ASN A 64 -6.32 25.05 3.59
CA ASN A 64 -6.46 25.63 2.25
C ASN A 64 -7.06 24.64 1.24
N ILE A 65 -7.47 25.18 0.08
CA ILE A 65 -8.08 24.39 -1.00
C ILE A 65 -7.20 23.22 -1.46
N SER A 66 -5.87 23.41 -1.50
CA SER A 66 -4.95 22.35 -1.94
C SER A 66 -4.91 21.18 -0.95
N GLN A 67 -4.99 21.45 0.35
CA GLN A 67 -5.11 20.41 1.38
C GLN A 67 -6.47 19.72 1.30
N ALA A 68 -7.55 20.48 1.14
CA ALA A 68 -8.91 19.95 0.97
C ALA A 68 -9.00 19.00 -0.25
N LEU A 69 -8.38 19.37 -1.37
CA LEU A 69 -8.33 18.53 -2.58
C LEU A 69 -7.53 17.23 -2.37
N GLU A 70 -6.52 17.20 -1.49
CA GLU A 70 -5.86 15.94 -1.15
C GLU A 70 -6.78 15.01 -0.36
N LEU A 71 -7.63 15.55 0.53
CA LEU A 71 -8.62 14.78 1.29
C LEU A 71 -9.74 14.24 0.40
N CYS A 72 -10.20 15.01 -0.62
CA CYS A 72 -11.19 14.55 -1.59
C CYS A 72 -10.80 13.27 -2.35
N ARG A 73 -9.52 12.87 -2.31
CA ARG A 73 -9.02 11.66 -2.97
C ARG A 73 -9.38 10.38 -2.24
N TYR A 74 -9.94 10.49 -1.04
CA TYR A 74 -10.22 9.37 -0.15
C TYR A 74 -11.72 9.26 0.13
N GLU A 75 -12.18 8.05 0.39
CA GLU A 75 -13.56 7.77 0.78
C GLU A 75 -13.91 8.49 2.10
N LYS A 76 -15.20 8.77 2.32
CA LYS A 76 -15.66 9.56 3.47
C LYS A 76 -15.29 8.95 4.83
N GLU A 77 -15.20 7.63 4.90
CA GLU A 77 -14.76 6.90 6.09
C GLU A 77 -13.31 7.23 6.43
N ILE A 78 -12.44 7.23 5.44
CA ILE A 78 -11.03 7.61 5.60
C ILE A 78 -10.90 9.08 5.95
N GLN A 79 -11.66 9.95 5.29
CA GLN A 79 -11.67 11.38 5.61
C GLN A 79 -12.06 11.62 7.07
N ARG A 80 -13.05 10.88 7.60
CA ARG A 80 -13.48 10.98 9.00
C ARG A 80 -12.41 10.48 9.95
N GLU A 81 -11.78 9.33 9.67
CA GLU A 81 -10.65 8.80 10.46
C GLU A 81 -9.49 9.82 10.51
N VAL A 82 -9.17 10.42 9.37
CA VAL A 82 -8.11 11.45 9.27
C VAL A 82 -8.49 12.72 10.03
N TYR A 83 -9.75 13.17 9.92
CA TYR A 83 -10.24 14.33 10.66
C TYR A 83 -10.12 14.11 12.16
N ASP A 84 -10.65 13.00 12.68
CA ASP A 84 -10.64 12.70 14.11
C ASP A 84 -9.24 12.53 14.67
N GLY A 85 -8.33 11.91 13.90
CA GLY A 85 -6.96 11.65 14.34
C GLY A 85 -6.01 12.84 14.20
N TYR A 86 -6.21 13.71 13.20
CA TYR A 86 -5.17 14.68 12.82
C TYR A 86 -5.65 16.09 12.46
N PHE A 87 -6.95 16.32 12.24
CA PHE A 87 -7.45 17.64 11.81
C PHE A 87 -8.32 18.33 12.85
N LYS A 88 -8.86 17.59 13.80
CA LYS A 88 -9.74 18.12 14.85
C LYS A 88 -9.07 19.25 15.62
N ILE A 89 -9.84 20.29 15.92
CA ILE A 89 -9.38 21.42 16.71
C ILE A 89 -9.08 20.93 18.14
N GLY A 90 -7.96 21.39 18.71
CA GLY A 90 -7.53 21.01 20.06
C GLY A 90 -6.52 19.85 20.12
N LEU A 91 -6.19 19.19 18.99
CA LEU A 91 -5.14 18.19 18.98
C LEU A 91 -3.75 18.85 19.09
N SER A 92 -2.89 18.30 19.96
CA SER A 92 -1.50 18.75 20.12
C SER A 92 -0.64 18.47 18.88
N CYS A 93 -0.92 17.36 18.18
CA CYS A 93 -0.25 16.98 16.93
C CYS A 93 -1.27 16.97 15.79
N HIS A 94 -1.43 18.09 15.11
CA HIS A 94 -2.37 18.21 13.99
C HIS A 94 -1.64 18.40 12.66
N TRP A 95 -2.33 18.02 11.55
CA TRP A 95 -1.78 18.12 10.18
C TRP A 95 -2.24 19.36 9.40
N ARG A 96 -3.01 20.24 10.00
CA ARG A 96 -3.52 21.47 9.37
C ARG A 96 -2.41 22.41 8.87
N HIS A 97 -1.23 22.37 9.51
CA HIS A 97 -0.05 23.15 9.14
C HIS A 97 0.77 22.55 7.98
N LEU A 98 0.50 21.30 7.60
CA LEU A 98 1.27 20.63 6.55
C LEU A 98 0.99 21.24 5.18
N ARG A 99 2.00 21.30 4.33
CA ARG A 99 1.80 21.60 2.92
C ARG A 99 1.06 20.46 2.23
N ALA A 100 0.30 20.77 1.18
CA ALA A 100 -0.50 19.76 0.47
C ALA A 100 0.33 18.54 0.00
N LYS A 101 1.58 18.74 -0.44
CA LYS A 101 2.48 17.65 -0.82
C LYS A 101 2.85 16.75 0.36
N GLU A 102 3.12 17.32 1.53
CA GLU A 102 3.45 16.55 2.75
C GLU A 102 2.23 15.78 3.25
N LEU A 103 1.06 16.43 3.23
CA LEU A 103 -0.21 15.80 3.56
C LEU A 103 -0.49 14.61 2.62
N ARG A 104 -0.32 14.80 1.31
CA ARG A 104 -0.43 13.73 0.31
C ARG A 104 0.44 12.51 0.66
N ASN A 105 1.71 12.75 0.96
CA ASN A 105 2.66 11.67 1.25
C ASN A 105 2.27 10.91 2.53
N ARG A 106 1.84 11.61 3.58
CA ARG A 106 1.37 10.96 4.83
C ARG A 106 0.10 10.15 4.60
N LEU A 107 -0.88 10.73 3.92
CA LEU A 107 -2.12 10.02 3.59
C LEU A 107 -1.85 8.80 2.70
N ALA A 108 -0.97 8.94 1.71
CA ALA A 108 -0.60 7.81 0.85
C ALA A 108 0.07 6.69 1.65
N GLY A 109 1.02 7.01 2.51
CA GLY A 109 1.67 6.00 3.35
C GLY A 109 0.73 5.28 4.32
N MET A 110 -0.31 5.98 4.83
CA MET A 110 -1.24 5.40 5.79
C MET A 110 -2.41 4.65 5.15
N TYR A 111 -2.93 5.14 4.03
CA TYR A 111 -4.24 4.69 3.50
C TYR A 111 -4.18 4.05 2.11
N LEU A 112 -3.04 4.10 1.44
CA LEU A 112 -2.90 3.46 0.14
C LEU A 112 -2.09 2.18 0.26
N SER A 113 -2.59 1.13 -0.37
CA SER A 113 -1.89 -0.15 -0.45
C SER A 113 -1.33 -0.32 -1.86
N GLN A 114 -0.02 -0.54 -1.96
CA GLN A 114 0.64 -0.86 -3.23
C GLN A 114 0.24 -2.26 -3.66
N LEU A 115 -0.51 -2.40 -4.75
CA LEU A 115 -0.96 -3.71 -5.26
C LEU A 115 0.21 -4.65 -5.56
N ASN A 116 1.33 -4.09 -6.01
CA ASN A 116 2.53 -4.88 -6.35
C ASN A 116 3.20 -5.53 -5.12
N SER A 117 2.97 -5.01 -3.92
CA SER A 117 3.51 -5.59 -2.68
C SER A 117 2.76 -6.85 -2.23
N TYR A 118 1.65 -7.19 -2.86
CA TYR A 118 0.83 -8.34 -2.51
C TYR A 118 0.91 -9.41 -3.60
N ARG A 119 0.79 -10.68 -3.22
CA ARG A 119 0.92 -11.84 -4.13
C ARG A 119 -0.39 -12.47 -4.56
N PHE A 120 -1.54 -12.08 -3.98
CA PHE A 120 -2.84 -12.59 -4.39
C PHE A 120 -3.17 -12.23 -5.86
N ASP A 121 -4.11 -12.94 -6.47
CA ASP A 121 -4.56 -12.67 -7.84
C ASP A 121 -5.23 -11.29 -7.95
N LYS A 122 -4.72 -10.48 -8.87
CA LYS A 122 -5.14 -9.08 -9.11
C LYS A 122 -6.04 -8.90 -10.31
N THR A 123 -6.48 -9.99 -10.94
CA THR A 123 -7.31 -9.94 -12.16
C THR A 123 -8.53 -9.03 -11.98
N GLU A 124 -9.25 -9.17 -10.86
CA GLU A 124 -10.40 -8.32 -10.54
C GLU A 124 -10.00 -6.88 -10.22
N CYS A 125 -8.75 -6.64 -9.79
CA CYS A 125 -8.29 -5.30 -9.44
C CYS A 125 -8.06 -4.42 -10.68
N THR A 126 -7.90 -5.00 -11.86
CA THR A 126 -7.65 -4.27 -13.12
C THR A 126 -8.82 -3.38 -13.52
N SER A 127 -10.05 -3.76 -13.18
CA SER A 127 -11.29 -3.01 -13.47
C SER A 127 -11.97 -2.45 -12.21
N CYS A 128 -11.36 -2.63 -11.03
CA CYS A 128 -11.95 -2.24 -9.74
C CYS A 128 -11.99 -0.71 -9.56
N ALA A 129 -13.12 -0.17 -9.12
CA ALA A 129 -13.29 1.25 -8.86
C ALA A 129 -12.38 1.78 -7.73
N SER A 130 -12.00 0.94 -6.76
CA SER A 130 -11.07 1.31 -5.70
C SER A 130 -9.60 1.32 -6.13
N ASN A 131 -9.28 0.83 -7.33
CA ASN A 131 -7.95 0.98 -7.91
C ASN A 131 -7.82 2.38 -8.51
N LYS A 132 -6.85 3.16 -8.04
CA LYS A 132 -6.65 4.55 -8.50
C LYS A 132 -6.40 4.67 -10.00
N ALA A 133 -5.84 3.64 -10.64
CA ALA A 133 -5.68 3.61 -12.09
C ALA A 133 -7.00 3.77 -12.86
N ASN A 134 -8.12 3.34 -12.27
CA ASN A 134 -9.44 3.38 -12.89
C ASN A 134 -10.23 4.65 -12.54
N GLN A 135 -9.69 5.52 -11.71
CA GLN A 135 -10.34 6.80 -11.33
C GLN A 135 -9.92 7.91 -12.30
N VAL A 136 -10.72 8.11 -13.35
CA VAL A 136 -10.45 9.03 -14.47
C VAL A 136 -10.13 10.46 -14.02
N LEU A 137 -10.68 10.92 -12.90
CA LEU A 137 -10.45 12.28 -12.36
C LEU A 137 -9.07 12.46 -11.69
N PHE A 138 -8.31 11.39 -11.49
CA PHE A 138 -7.02 11.39 -10.81
C PHE A 138 -5.89 10.79 -11.67
N ALA A 139 -6.06 10.71 -12.97
CA ALA A 139 -5.11 10.12 -13.92
C ALA A 139 -3.69 10.73 -13.85
N ASP A 140 -3.55 11.95 -13.33
CA ASP A 140 -2.25 12.64 -13.16
C ASP A 140 -1.45 12.17 -11.93
N CYS A 141 -1.90 11.14 -11.22
CA CYS A 141 -1.31 10.73 -9.95
C CYS A 141 -0.28 9.61 -10.05
N GLY A 142 0.49 9.55 -11.11
CA GLY A 142 1.79 8.84 -11.20
C GLY A 142 1.88 7.36 -10.76
N ASP A 143 1.02 6.87 -9.89
CA ASP A 143 1.05 5.51 -9.34
C ASP A 143 -0.23 4.74 -9.65
N CYS A 144 -0.21 4.02 -10.76
CA CYS A 144 -1.37 3.30 -11.30
C CYS A 144 -1.73 2.00 -10.55
N ASN A 145 -0.95 1.59 -9.55
CA ASN A 145 -1.11 0.30 -8.86
C ASN A 145 -1.40 0.43 -7.36
N VAL A 146 -2.25 1.40 -7.00
CA VAL A 146 -2.64 1.62 -5.60
C VAL A 146 -4.13 1.41 -5.39
N CYS A 147 -4.48 0.68 -4.34
CA CYS A 147 -5.84 0.41 -3.92
C CYS A 147 -6.20 1.21 -2.66
N GLN A 148 -7.40 1.79 -2.65
CA GLN A 148 -7.94 2.51 -1.49
C GLN A 148 -8.76 1.62 -0.57
N ASN A 149 -9.24 0.47 -1.04
CA ASN A 149 -10.07 -0.43 -0.25
C ASN A 149 -9.23 -1.35 0.63
N ARG A 150 -8.86 -0.87 1.82
CA ARG A 150 -8.04 -1.61 2.79
C ARG A 150 -8.70 -2.91 3.25
N ALA A 151 -10.01 -2.90 3.46
CA ALA A 151 -10.74 -4.10 3.90
C ALA A 151 -10.68 -5.21 2.84
N CYS A 152 -10.90 -4.86 1.56
CA CYS A 152 -10.77 -5.79 0.46
C CYS A 152 -9.33 -6.33 0.33
N MET A 153 -8.32 -5.44 0.41
CA MET A 153 -6.91 -5.82 0.36
C MET A 153 -6.55 -6.80 1.48
N LYS A 154 -6.97 -6.48 2.71
CA LYS A 154 -6.72 -7.30 3.89
C LYS A 154 -7.36 -8.68 3.76
N ARG A 155 -8.62 -8.74 3.34
CA ARG A 155 -9.33 -10.00 3.10
C ARG A 155 -8.63 -10.85 2.04
N LYS A 156 -8.36 -10.30 0.85
CA LYS A 156 -7.70 -11.04 -0.25
C LYS A 156 -6.30 -11.52 0.14
N ASN A 157 -5.56 -10.69 0.87
CA ASN A 157 -4.23 -11.09 1.36
C ASN A 157 -4.31 -12.21 2.39
N THR A 158 -5.27 -12.16 3.32
CA THR A 158 -5.49 -13.23 4.30
C THR A 158 -5.88 -14.54 3.61
N GLU A 159 -6.83 -14.51 2.68
CA GLU A 159 -7.24 -15.67 1.88
C GLU A 159 -6.07 -16.30 1.12
N TYR A 160 -5.25 -15.46 0.47
CA TYR A 160 -4.05 -15.92 -0.22
C TYR A 160 -3.04 -16.57 0.74
N LEU A 161 -2.71 -15.91 1.84
CA LEU A 161 -1.72 -16.42 2.80
C LEU A 161 -2.17 -17.73 3.45
N VAL A 162 -3.45 -17.86 3.78
CA VAL A 162 -4.01 -19.12 4.32
C VAL A 162 -3.93 -20.25 3.27
N THR A 163 -4.28 -19.96 2.03
CA THR A 163 -4.21 -20.93 0.93
C THR A 163 -2.78 -21.39 0.69
N GLU A 164 -1.84 -20.42 0.64
CA GLU A 164 -0.43 -20.70 0.42
C GLU A 164 0.19 -21.49 1.59
N ALA A 165 -0.16 -21.13 2.82
CA ALA A 165 0.28 -21.85 4.01
C ALA A 165 -0.17 -23.33 3.97
N LYS A 166 -1.43 -23.60 3.60
CA LYS A 166 -1.94 -24.98 3.44
C LYS A 166 -1.21 -25.73 2.35
N ARG A 167 -0.94 -25.07 1.21
CA ARG A 167 -0.16 -25.65 0.12
C ARG A 167 1.22 -26.06 0.60
N LEU A 168 1.93 -25.17 1.26
CA LEU A 168 3.28 -25.42 1.77
C LEU A 168 3.29 -26.55 2.83
N LEU A 169 2.33 -26.57 3.76
CA LEU A 169 2.21 -27.63 4.75
C LEU A 169 1.95 -29.00 4.13
N SER A 170 1.25 -29.05 2.99
CA SER A 170 0.99 -30.32 2.27
C SER A 170 2.18 -30.76 1.41
N GLU A 171 2.90 -29.82 0.83
CA GLU A 171 4.03 -30.06 -0.07
C GLU A 171 5.31 -30.45 0.69
N TYR A 172 5.52 -29.84 1.86
CA TYR A 172 6.70 -30.04 2.69
C TYR A 172 6.33 -30.59 4.07
N PRO A 173 6.21 -31.92 4.22
CA PRO A 173 5.94 -32.54 5.51
C PRO A 173 7.05 -32.17 6.52
N GLY A 174 6.64 -31.71 7.69
CA GLY A 174 7.58 -31.33 8.77
C GLY A 174 7.86 -29.85 8.90
N ILE A 175 7.47 -29.00 7.95
CA ILE A 175 7.52 -27.56 8.16
C ILE A 175 6.44 -27.11 9.15
N GLN A 176 6.71 -25.98 9.81
CA GLN A 176 5.78 -25.37 10.76
C GLN A 176 5.57 -23.90 10.39
N ILE A 177 4.37 -23.40 10.67
CA ILE A 177 4.10 -21.96 10.53
C ILE A 177 4.49 -21.30 11.84
N GLY A 178 5.51 -20.43 11.79
CA GLY A 178 5.95 -19.62 12.91
C GLY A 178 5.34 -18.23 12.90
N TYR A 179 5.19 -17.62 14.06
CA TYR A 179 4.81 -16.21 14.20
C TYR A 179 5.53 -15.55 15.38
N PHE A 180 5.80 -14.27 15.29
CA PHE A 180 6.33 -13.48 16.40
C PHE A 180 5.21 -13.12 17.39
N GLU A 181 5.52 -12.99 18.67
CA GLU A 181 4.54 -12.77 19.74
C GLU A 181 3.72 -11.48 19.54
N ASP A 182 4.32 -10.42 19.03
CA ASP A 182 3.66 -9.15 18.67
C ASP A 182 2.61 -9.31 17.55
N CYS A 183 2.74 -10.35 16.71
CA CYS A 183 1.80 -10.71 15.64
C CYS A 183 0.71 -11.71 16.08
N SER A 184 0.68 -12.13 17.35
CA SER A 184 -0.17 -13.23 17.87
C SER A 184 -1.68 -13.05 17.64
N GLN A 185 -2.15 -11.80 17.51
CA GLN A 185 -3.56 -11.43 17.27
C GLN A 185 -3.86 -11.16 15.78
N GLY A 186 -2.92 -11.41 14.89
CA GLY A 186 -3.09 -11.18 13.45
C GLY A 186 -4.24 -12.02 12.84
N GLU A 187 -5.02 -11.41 11.95
CA GLU A 187 -6.17 -12.08 11.29
C GLU A 187 -5.75 -13.33 10.50
N VAL A 188 -4.55 -13.30 9.90
CA VAL A 188 -4.01 -14.47 9.18
C VAL A 188 -3.81 -15.65 10.13
N LEU A 189 -3.23 -15.41 11.31
CA LEU A 189 -3.04 -16.46 12.32
C LEU A 189 -4.37 -16.98 12.88
N GLN A 190 -5.33 -16.11 13.10
CA GLN A 190 -6.68 -16.54 13.52
C GLN A 190 -7.34 -17.40 12.43
N ALA A 191 -7.24 -16.99 11.18
CA ALA A 191 -7.76 -17.76 10.05
C ALA A 191 -7.07 -19.14 9.94
N LEU A 192 -5.75 -19.22 10.08
CA LEU A 192 -5.00 -20.47 10.08
C LEU A 192 -5.38 -21.41 11.24
N ARG A 193 -5.58 -20.86 12.44
CA ARG A 193 -6.07 -21.62 13.60
C ARG A 193 -7.49 -22.18 13.38
N ASN A 194 -8.37 -21.37 12.79
CA ASN A 194 -9.74 -21.81 12.45
C ASN A 194 -9.74 -22.96 11.44
N GLU A 195 -8.74 -23.01 10.56
CA GLU A 195 -8.51 -24.08 9.60
C GLU A 195 -7.72 -25.27 10.17
N SER A 196 -7.51 -25.29 11.48
CA SER A 196 -6.77 -26.34 12.21
C SER A 196 -5.30 -26.48 11.79
N CYS A 197 -4.70 -25.43 11.22
CA CYS A 197 -3.27 -25.40 10.94
C CYS A 197 -2.49 -25.23 12.25
N LEU A 198 -1.43 -26.02 12.42
CA LEU A 198 -0.53 -25.87 13.54
C LEU A 198 0.34 -24.63 13.35
N VAL A 199 0.18 -23.66 14.24
CA VAL A 199 0.98 -22.44 14.28
C VAL A 199 1.73 -22.37 15.61
N ARG A 200 3.01 -21.98 15.58
CA ARG A 200 3.89 -21.92 16.74
C ARG A 200 4.44 -20.52 16.95
N ALA A 201 4.45 -20.05 18.19
CA ALA A 201 5.16 -18.82 18.53
C ALA A 201 6.67 -19.05 18.36
N LEU A 202 7.32 -18.14 17.65
CA LEU A 202 8.76 -18.11 17.48
C LEU A 202 9.37 -17.43 18.72
N GLY A 203 9.47 -18.06 19.85
CA GLY A 203 10.08 -17.48 21.04
C GLY A 203 11.51 -16.95 20.74
N TYR A 204 12.43 -17.16 21.65
CA TYR A 204 13.87 -16.86 21.44
C TYR A 204 14.61 -17.95 20.66
N ALA A 205 13.93 -18.98 20.13
CA ALA A 205 14.54 -19.99 19.30
C ALA A 205 15.00 -19.36 17.97
N GLY A 206 16.24 -19.61 17.58
CA GLY A 206 16.75 -19.21 16.29
C GLY A 206 15.89 -19.83 15.16
N TYR A 207 15.72 -19.10 14.08
CA TYR A 207 15.12 -19.62 12.85
C TYR A 207 15.96 -19.13 11.66
N TYR A 208 15.81 -19.78 10.53
CA TYR A 208 16.40 -19.31 9.29
C TYR A 208 15.29 -19.10 8.22
N GLU A 209 15.43 -18.06 7.41
CA GLU A 209 14.42 -17.67 6.41
C GLU A 209 14.63 -18.42 5.09
N ALA A 210 15.87 -18.68 4.72
CA ALA A 210 16.24 -19.37 3.49
C ALA A 210 17.47 -20.25 3.71
N HIS A 211 17.64 -21.27 2.84
CA HIS A 211 18.92 -21.94 2.73
C HIS A 211 19.98 -20.98 2.20
N PRO A 212 21.27 -21.15 2.56
CA PRO A 212 22.35 -20.41 1.95
C PRO A 212 22.32 -20.57 0.43
N GLU A 213 22.72 -19.55 -0.30
CA GLU A 213 22.77 -19.59 -1.76
C GLU A 213 23.92 -20.51 -2.20
N LYS A 214 23.58 -21.45 -3.08
CA LYS A 214 24.60 -22.33 -3.64
C LYS A 214 25.52 -21.50 -4.53
N PRO A 215 26.86 -21.59 -4.32
CA PRO A 215 27.82 -20.88 -5.17
C PRO A 215 27.70 -21.33 -6.62
N GLU A 216 27.84 -20.39 -7.54
CA GLU A 216 27.82 -20.65 -8.98
C GLU A 216 29.19 -21.18 -9.44
N GLU A 217 29.18 -22.23 -10.24
CA GLU A 217 30.40 -22.80 -10.81
C GLU A 217 30.97 -21.85 -11.87
N PRO A 218 32.28 -21.48 -11.78
CA PRO A 218 32.90 -20.62 -12.76
C PRO A 218 32.89 -21.25 -14.17
N CYS A 219 32.44 -20.50 -15.17
CA CYS A 219 32.47 -20.96 -16.57
C CYS A 219 33.87 -20.75 -17.12
N ARG A 220 34.44 -21.79 -17.76
CA ARG A 220 35.79 -21.69 -18.38
C ARG A 220 35.90 -20.58 -19.41
N GLU A 221 34.81 -20.30 -20.12
CA GLU A 221 34.75 -19.30 -21.21
C GLU A 221 34.90 -17.85 -20.70
N ASP A 222 34.70 -17.61 -19.43
CA ASP A 222 34.82 -16.28 -18.80
C ASP A 222 36.29 -15.91 -18.46
N PHE A 223 37.24 -16.86 -18.64
CA PHE A 223 38.65 -16.67 -18.28
C PHE A 223 39.58 -16.77 -19.49
N ILE A 224 40.51 -15.84 -19.59
CA ILE A 224 41.52 -15.81 -20.66
C ILE A 224 42.68 -16.76 -20.32
N GLU A 225 43.15 -16.75 -19.09
CA GLU A 225 44.26 -17.55 -18.61
C GLU A 225 43.82 -18.77 -17.82
N GLU A 226 44.54 -19.88 -17.95
CA GLU A 226 44.26 -21.14 -17.27
C GLU A 226 44.49 -21.02 -15.75
N VAL A 227 45.42 -20.17 -15.35
CA VAL A 227 45.77 -19.93 -13.95
C VAL A 227 44.58 -19.29 -13.22
N ASP A 228 43.98 -18.25 -13.80
CA ASP A 228 42.85 -17.51 -13.25
C ASP A 228 41.60 -18.40 -13.09
N TYR A 229 41.35 -19.25 -14.09
CA TYR A 229 40.28 -20.25 -14.03
C TYR A 229 40.53 -21.26 -12.89
N THR A 230 41.79 -21.73 -12.76
CA THR A 230 42.14 -22.69 -11.72
C THR A 230 41.99 -22.09 -10.31
N GLU A 231 42.38 -20.83 -10.11
CA GLU A 231 42.19 -20.11 -8.85
C GLU A 231 40.70 -19.91 -8.53
N SER A 232 39.90 -19.51 -9.52
CA SER A 232 38.46 -19.35 -9.36
C SER A 232 37.77 -20.68 -9.04
N MET A 233 38.18 -21.79 -9.68
CA MET A 233 37.68 -23.13 -9.38
C MET A 233 38.05 -23.59 -7.96
N ASN A 234 39.25 -23.24 -7.47
CA ASN A 234 39.63 -23.57 -6.08
C ASN A 234 38.81 -22.77 -5.09
N THR A 235 38.55 -21.48 -5.35
CA THR A 235 37.66 -20.63 -4.55
C THR A 235 36.24 -21.18 -4.54
N PHE A 236 35.72 -21.57 -5.71
CA PHE A 236 34.41 -22.21 -5.82
C PHE A 236 34.31 -23.50 -5.00
N ARG A 237 35.31 -24.36 -5.05
CA ARG A 237 35.31 -25.61 -4.26
C ARG A 237 35.25 -25.32 -2.76
N SER A 238 36.08 -24.38 -2.27
CA SER A 238 36.01 -23.98 -0.88
C SER A 238 34.64 -23.42 -0.48
N ALA A 239 34.07 -22.56 -1.32
CA ALA A 239 32.74 -22.01 -1.06
C ALA A 239 31.63 -23.09 -1.12
N LEU A 240 31.80 -24.11 -1.98
CA LEU A 240 30.87 -25.23 -2.05
C LEU A 240 30.96 -26.11 -0.78
N ASP A 241 32.16 -26.38 -0.28
CA ASP A 241 32.36 -27.11 0.97
C ASP A 241 31.74 -26.36 2.17
N GLU A 242 31.92 -25.03 2.23
CA GLU A 242 31.28 -24.17 3.26
C GLU A 242 29.76 -24.23 3.16
N TYR A 243 29.21 -24.10 1.96
CA TYR A 243 27.78 -24.20 1.68
C TYR A 243 27.21 -25.55 2.14
N GLU A 244 27.87 -26.66 1.81
CA GLU A 244 27.43 -28.01 2.22
C GLU A 244 27.47 -28.19 3.74
N GLN A 245 28.49 -27.66 4.41
CA GLN A 245 28.58 -27.68 5.86
C GLN A 245 27.50 -26.85 6.53
N GLU A 246 27.20 -25.66 6.02
CA GLU A 246 26.15 -24.80 6.53
C GLU A 246 24.76 -25.43 6.34
N CYS A 247 24.49 -26.02 5.18
CA CYS A 247 23.26 -26.78 4.93
C CYS A 247 23.10 -27.95 5.90
N ALA A 248 24.19 -28.71 6.16
CA ALA A 248 24.17 -29.83 7.08
C ALA A 248 23.96 -29.37 8.54
N ASP A 249 24.55 -28.23 8.94
CA ASP A 249 24.34 -27.67 10.28
C ASP A 249 22.88 -27.20 10.46
N ILE A 250 22.33 -26.50 9.49
CA ILE A 250 20.92 -26.09 9.48
C ILE A 250 20.01 -27.32 9.62
N GLN A 251 20.25 -28.36 8.82
CA GLN A 251 19.46 -29.59 8.87
C GLN A 251 19.51 -30.24 10.26
N ARG A 252 20.70 -30.36 10.82
CA ARG A 252 20.91 -30.94 12.18
C ARG A 252 20.15 -30.13 13.24
N ARG A 253 20.22 -28.82 13.19
CA ARG A 253 19.54 -27.91 14.14
C ARG A 253 18.03 -27.93 14.00
N VAL A 254 17.53 -28.10 12.77
CA VAL A 254 16.08 -28.32 12.52
C VAL A 254 15.63 -29.65 13.13
N GLU A 255 16.40 -30.74 12.93
CA GLU A 255 16.09 -32.05 13.50
C GLU A 255 16.14 -32.04 15.02
N ALA A 256 17.04 -31.24 15.60
CA ALA A 256 17.14 -31.04 17.06
C ALA A 256 16.01 -30.11 17.61
N GLY A 257 15.22 -29.46 16.74
CA GLY A 257 14.18 -28.51 17.14
C GLY A 257 14.73 -27.15 17.60
N GLU A 258 15.98 -26.86 17.32
CA GLU A 258 16.62 -25.56 17.63
C GLU A 258 16.29 -24.50 16.59
N LEU A 259 16.02 -24.92 15.35
CA LEU A 259 15.59 -24.06 14.25
C LEU A 259 14.23 -24.50 13.73
N ILE A 260 13.49 -23.56 13.17
CA ILE A 260 12.21 -23.78 12.51
C ILE A 260 12.36 -23.38 11.05
N ARG A 261 11.97 -24.25 10.16
CA ARG A 261 11.96 -23.97 8.71
C ARG A 261 10.68 -23.29 8.29
#